data_096f4f2813336503cb396066a20814f2
#
_entry.id   096f4f2813336503cb396066a20814f2
#
_cell.length_a   1.000
_cell.length_b   1.000
_cell.length_c   1.000
_cell.angle_alpha   90.00
_cell.angle_beta   90.00
_cell.angle_gamma   90.00
#
_symmetry.space_group_name_H-M   'P 1'
#
loop_
_entity.id
_entity.type
_entity.pdbx_description
1 polymer ?
#
loop_
_entity_poly.entity_id
_entity_poly.type
_entity_poly.pdbx_seq_one_letter_code
_entity_poly.pdbx_strand_id
1 'polypeptide(L)'
;MGLALIALVMVSVNLRPAITTVAGVMNQVPGVFSLDPSLLPVLGTLPVLAFGISGPMGPWLAQRLGTGRAVAVALLVLAAALVIRATVPALLLPGTFLAGMAIMTAGVLVPQIVKANRGTGWWTGLCTMGFGLGAALGAGLVQPLEQAFGGNLASALAVWAVPALIGAFLIQRSGGRPTAAPTTAGTVTGATDVVTPLRKQRTAWAVTAFFGLQAMLYFAITSWLAVYGVSRGLAQADAAALLAWFSLAGLPASLLAPVLAGRPGILRIMAPGLGLSVAAALLGVLMAPLELQFLAVGVLGIVQSAGFGLAMALVVIRSDGPQSAGRLSAMSQGFGFALASLGPLGAGVLHTITGGWALTFWALAAEAVVLAGAGFFAIRGPLVSLEATESAERAAPPEQATTKATVVR
;
A
#
# COMPACT_ATOMS: atom_id res chain seq x y z
N MET A 1 -14.40 -15.76 17.67
CA MET A 1 -14.37 -15.32 16.27
C MET A 1 -14.59 -13.81 16.13
N GLY A 2 -15.62 -13.22 16.76
CA GLY A 2 -15.88 -11.77 16.69
C GLY A 2 -14.76 -10.86 17.20
N LEU A 3 -14.14 -11.19 18.35
CA LEU A 3 -13.10 -10.35 18.94
C LEU A 3 -11.85 -10.26 18.05
N ALA A 4 -11.44 -11.36 17.39
CA ALA A 4 -10.29 -11.36 16.50
C ALA A 4 -10.53 -10.47 15.26
N LEU A 5 -11.75 -10.51 14.70
CA LEU A 5 -12.12 -9.64 13.58
C LEU A 5 -12.13 -8.16 13.99
N ILE A 6 -12.74 -7.84 15.14
CA ILE A 6 -12.76 -6.48 15.68
C ILE A 6 -11.32 -5.98 15.90
N ALA A 7 -10.46 -6.80 16.51
CA ALA A 7 -9.06 -6.46 16.72
C ALA A 7 -8.34 -6.18 15.40
N LEU A 8 -8.54 -7.02 14.36
CA LEU A 8 -7.93 -6.83 13.05
C LEU A 8 -8.42 -5.57 12.34
N VAL A 9 -9.71 -5.27 12.40
CA VAL A 9 -10.27 -4.04 11.84
C VAL A 9 -9.70 -2.82 12.57
N MET A 10 -9.64 -2.86 13.91
CA MET A 10 -9.00 -1.78 14.69
C MET A 10 -7.53 -1.61 14.34
N VAL A 11 -6.76 -2.69 14.20
CA VAL A 11 -5.38 -2.63 13.69
C VAL A 11 -5.35 -1.93 12.34
N SER A 12 -6.17 -2.37 11.39
CA SER A 12 -6.20 -1.85 10.01
C SER A 12 -6.54 -0.36 9.97
N VAL A 13 -7.55 0.09 10.74
CA VAL A 13 -7.90 1.51 10.86
C VAL A 13 -6.73 2.35 11.38
N ASN A 14 -5.94 1.81 12.32
CA ASN A 14 -4.81 2.54 12.92
C ASN A 14 -3.61 2.73 11.99
N LEU A 15 -3.50 1.98 10.89
CA LEU A 15 -2.32 2.02 10.05
C LEU A 15 -2.26 3.22 9.09
N ARG A 16 -3.29 4.04 9.00
CA ARG A 16 -3.35 5.18 8.06
C ARG A 16 -3.41 6.57 8.69
N PRO A 17 -4.08 6.78 9.84
CA PRO A 17 -4.22 8.13 10.43
C PRO A 17 -2.88 8.81 10.68
N ALA A 18 -1.87 8.05 11.10
CA ALA A 18 -0.52 8.57 11.35
C ALA A 18 0.09 9.35 10.18
N ILE A 19 -0.28 8.99 8.95
CA ILE A 19 0.20 9.61 7.70
C ILE A 19 -0.77 10.70 7.26
N THR A 20 -2.06 10.36 7.16
CA THR A 20 -3.05 11.25 6.56
C THR A 20 -3.40 12.44 7.44
N THR A 21 -3.25 12.33 8.77
CA THR A 21 -3.38 13.47 9.68
C THR A 21 -2.31 14.53 9.40
N VAL A 22 -1.04 14.13 9.26
CA VAL A 22 0.05 15.06 8.91
C VAL A 22 -0.18 15.65 7.51
N ALA A 23 -0.56 14.81 6.54
CA ALA A 23 -0.85 15.25 5.18
C ALA A 23 -1.99 16.28 5.10
N GLY A 24 -3.02 16.13 5.96
CA GLY A 24 -4.15 17.06 6.05
C GLY A 24 -3.80 18.45 6.55
N VAL A 25 -2.67 18.61 7.24
CA VAL A 25 -2.20 19.88 7.81
C VAL A 25 -0.75 20.20 7.43
N MET A 26 -0.23 19.62 6.37
CA MET A 26 1.17 19.67 6.00
C MET A 26 1.70 21.11 5.85
N ASN A 27 0.89 22.04 5.40
CA ASN A 27 1.23 23.47 5.26
C ASN A 27 1.31 24.21 6.61
N GLN A 28 0.72 23.70 7.70
CA GLN A 28 0.84 24.28 9.04
C GLN A 28 2.08 23.76 9.80
N VAL A 29 2.59 22.58 9.41
CA VAL A 29 3.70 21.89 10.08
C VAL A 29 4.94 22.77 10.24
N PRO A 30 5.41 23.53 9.21
CA PRO A 30 6.56 24.41 9.35
C PRO A 30 6.44 25.42 10.49
N GLY A 31 5.28 26.06 10.61
CA GLY A 31 5.03 27.06 11.65
C GLY A 31 4.95 26.48 13.07
N VAL A 32 4.32 25.30 13.22
CA VAL A 32 4.11 24.69 14.55
C VAL A 32 5.34 23.95 15.04
N PHE A 33 6.07 23.28 14.15
CA PHE A 33 7.23 22.44 14.52
C PHE A 33 8.57 23.06 14.18
N SER A 34 8.61 24.32 13.72
CA SER A 34 9.83 25.02 13.30
C SER A 34 10.62 24.23 12.24
N LEU A 35 9.88 23.53 11.34
CA LEU A 35 10.46 22.73 10.27
C LEU A 35 10.76 23.64 9.07
N ASP A 36 11.95 23.49 8.48
CA ASP A 36 12.25 24.17 7.21
C ASP A 36 11.25 23.66 6.12
N PRO A 37 10.53 24.58 5.43
CA PRO A 37 9.59 24.22 4.38
C PRO A 37 10.19 23.32 3.28
N SER A 38 11.50 23.44 3.01
CA SER A 38 12.21 22.57 2.05
C SER A 38 12.21 21.09 2.44
N LEU A 39 11.96 20.76 3.71
CA LEU A 39 11.87 19.40 4.23
C LEU A 39 10.46 18.77 4.14
N LEU A 40 9.44 19.51 3.70
CA LEU A 40 8.08 18.96 3.51
C LEU A 40 8.04 17.75 2.55
N PRO A 41 8.74 17.77 1.39
CA PRO A 41 8.81 16.58 0.53
C PRO A 41 9.42 15.37 1.25
N VAL A 42 10.42 15.58 2.09
CA VAL A 42 11.03 14.53 2.91
C VAL A 42 10.02 13.99 3.92
N LEU A 43 9.29 14.85 4.62
CA LEU A 43 8.25 14.46 5.58
C LEU A 43 7.17 13.58 4.94
N GLY A 44 6.71 13.91 3.72
CA GLY A 44 5.76 13.11 2.95
C GLY A 44 6.32 11.76 2.48
N THR A 45 7.63 11.69 2.24
CA THR A 45 8.33 10.51 1.72
C THR A 45 8.67 9.49 2.80
N LEU A 46 9.03 9.96 4.00
CA LEU A 46 9.58 9.14 5.08
C LEU A 46 8.72 7.91 5.44
N PRO A 47 7.37 7.99 5.58
CA PRO A 47 6.57 6.83 5.93
C PRO A 47 6.65 5.74 4.85
N VAL A 48 6.64 6.14 3.57
CA VAL A 48 6.62 5.21 2.44
C VAL A 48 7.98 4.55 2.25
N LEU A 49 9.07 5.31 2.45
CA LEU A 49 10.42 4.79 2.48
C LEU A 49 10.59 3.77 3.63
N ALA A 50 10.06 4.11 4.81
CA ALA A 50 10.05 3.20 5.96
C ALA A 50 9.31 1.90 5.65
N PHE A 51 8.23 1.92 4.85
CA PHE A 51 7.52 0.72 4.40
C PHE A 51 8.43 -0.19 3.56
N GLY A 52 9.16 0.36 2.60
CA GLY A 52 10.08 -0.41 1.76
C GLY A 52 11.16 -1.12 2.59
N ILE A 53 11.74 -0.40 3.55
CA ILE A 53 12.84 -0.91 4.38
C ILE A 53 12.36 -1.91 5.43
N SER A 54 11.18 -1.68 6.05
CA SER A 54 10.70 -2.48 7.18
C SER A 54 9.90 -3.71 6.81
N GLY A 55 9.67 -3.97 5.53
CA GLY A 55 8.91 -5.14 5.06
C GLY A 55 9.33 -6.48 5.69
N PRO A 56 10.64 -6.79 5.81
CA PRO A 56 11.12 -8.01 6.46
C PRO A 56 10.94 -8.06 7.98
N MET A 57 10.74 -6.91 8.65
CA MET A 57 10.67 -6.84 10.12
C MET A 57 9.44 -7.54 10.68
N GLY A 58 8.29 -7.46 9.98
CA GLY A 58 7.06 -8.11 10.43
C GLY A 58 7.20 -9.63 10.60
N PRO A 59 7.56 -10.38 9.55
CA PRO A 59 7.82 -11.82 9.64
C PRO A 59 8.91 -12.19 10.66
N TRP A 60 10.00 -11.41 10.71
CA TRP A 60 11.08 -11.62 11.68
C TRP A 60 10.60 -11.49 13.13
N LEU A 61 9.83 -10.45 13.44
CA LEU A 61 9.27 -10.23 14.77
C LEU A 61 8.23 -11.30 15.12
N ALA A 62 7.41 -11.70 14.15
CA ALA A 62 6.41 -12.75 14.32
C ALA A 62 7.02 -14.12 14.60
N GLN A 63 8.19 -14.44 14.02
CA GLN A 63 8.93 -15.67 14.32
C GLN A 63 9.43 -15.70 15.78
N ARG A 64 9.80 -14.56 16.35
CA ARG A 64 10.32 -14.48 17.73
C ARG A 64 9.23 -14.37 18.80
N LEU A 65 8.20 -13.59 18.55
CA LEU A 65 7.19 -13.23 19.56
C LEU A 65 5.82 -13.89 19.33
N GLY A 66 5.63 -14.47 18.14
CA GLY A 66 4.31 -14.86 17.64
C GLY A 66 3.57 -13.66 17.01
N THR A 67 2.68 -13.95 16.04
CA THR A 67 2.07 -12.91 15.18
C THR A 67 1.27 -11.87 15.96
N GLY A 68 0.47 -12.28 16.94
CA GLY A 68 -0.36 -11.36 17.74
C GLY A 68 0.49 -10.40 18.58
N ARG A 69 1.52 -10.91 19.26
CA ARG A 69 2.44 -10.08 20.05
C ARG A 69 3.28 -9.16 19.18
N ALA A 70 3.69 -9.61 18.00
CA ALA A 70 4.44 -8.81 17.04
C ALA A 70 3.62 -7.58 16.58
N VAL A 71 2.34 -7.78 16.25
CA VAL A 71 1.42 -6.68 15.91
C VAL A 71 1.22 -5.75 17.10
N ALA A 72 1.04 -6.28 18.33
CA ALA A 72 0.87 -5.45 19.52
C ALA A 72 2.11 -4.58 19.79
N VAL A 73 3.32 -5.16 19.69
CA VAL A 73 4.57 -4.40 19.83
C VAL A 73 4.68 -3.32 18.77
N ALA A 74 4.35 -3.63 17.51
CA ALA A 74 4.35 -2.65 16.44
C ALA A 74 3.37 -1.49 16.73
N LEU A 75 2.17 -1.76 17.24
CA LEU A 75 1.21 -0.71 17.61
C LEU A 75 1.66 0.10 18.83
N LEU A 76 2.35 -0.50 19.80
CA LEU A 76 2.95 0.23 20.92
C LEU A 76 4.07 1.16 20.45
N VAL A 77 4.93 0.68 19.54
CA VAL A 77 5.96 1.51 18.89
C VAL A 77 5.31 2.64 18.09
N LEU A 78 4.22 2.35 17.36
CA LEU A 78 3.46 3.37 16.65
C LEU A 78 2.93 4.44 17.62
N ALA A 79 2.28 4.03 18.71
CA ALA A 79 1.76 4.97 19.71
C ALA A 79 2.87 5.86 20.31
N ALA A 80 4.01 5.26 20.68
CA ALA A 80 5.17 6.01 21.17
C ALA A 80 5.71 6.99 20.12
N ALA A 81 5.86 6.55 18.89
CA ALA A 81 6.32 7.39 17.77
C ALA A 81 5.38 8.58 17.51
N LEU A 82 4.06 8.36 17.61
CA LEU A 82 3.06 9.43 17.44
C LEU A 82 3.15 10.49 18.53
N VAL A 83 3.34 10.09 19.79
CA VAL A 83 3.50 11.03 20.90
C VAL A 83 4.83 11.77 20.78
N ILE A 84 5.94 11.06 20.59
CA ILE A 84 7.28 11.64 20.54
C ILE A 84 7.39 12.66 19.41
N ARG A 85 6.93 12.33 18.19
CA ARG A 85 7.00 13.24 17.04
C ARG A 85 6.15 14.51 17.22
N ALA A 86 5.08 14.42 18.00
CA ALA A 86 4.18 15.55 18.26
C ALA A 86 4.69 16.44 19.40
N THR A 87 5.35 15.89 20.41
CA THR A 87 5.82 16.62 21.59
C THR A 87 7.22 17.20 21.44
N VAL A 88 8.06 16.59 20.62
CA VAL A 88 9.46 17.01 20.42
C VAL A 88 9.69 17.38 18.95
N PRO A 89 9.71 18.70 18.60
CA PRO A 89 9.83 19.14 17.21
C PRO A 89 11.01 18.53 16.44
N ALA A 90 12.18 18.41 17.09
CA ALA A 90 13.38 17.80 16.49
C ALA A 90 13.19 16.32 16.11
N LEU A 91 12.22 15.63 16.73
CA LEU A 91 11.90 14.22 16.46
C LEU A 91 10.72 14.05 15.51
N LEU A 92 10.22 15.10 14.86
CA LEU A 92 9.13 15.00 13.90
C LEU A 92 9.49 14.05 12.75
N LEU A 93 10.63 14.23 12.10
CA LEU A 93 11.08 13.38 11.00
C LEU A 93 11.46 11.97 11.47
N PRO A 94 12.34 11.77 12.48
CA PRO A 94 12.65 10.43 12.98
C PRO A 94 11.42 9.69 13.51
N GLY A 95 10.53 10.37 14.22
CA GLY A 95 9.29 9.79 14.73
C GLY A 95 8.31 9.39 13.62
N THR A 96 8.25 10.17 12.54
CA THR A 96 7.45 9.85 11.36
C THR A 96 8.01 8.62 10.63
N PHE A 97 9.32 8.50 10.51
CA PHE A 97 9.98 7.31 9.97
C PHE A 97 9.70 6.06 10.81
N LEU A 98 9.85 6.17 12.14
CA LEU A 98 9.57 5.09 13.08
C LEU A 98 8.09 4.67 13.05
N ALA A 99 7.18 5.63 12.95
CA ALA A 99 5.75 5.35 12.77
C ALA A 99 5.50 4.56 11.47
N GLY A 100 6.16 4.93 10.37
CA GLY A 100 6.09 4.19 9.11
C GLY A 100 6.57 2.74 9.25
N MET A 101 7.72 2.52 9.91
CA MET A 101 8.22 1.16 10.18
C MET A 101 7.24 0.33 11.00
N ALA A 102 6.65 0.91 12.04
CA ALA A 102 5.67 0.25 12.89
C ALA A 102 4.38 -0.11 12.12
N ILE A 103 3.89 0.80 11.28
CA ILE A 103 2.73 0.59 10.41
C ILE A 103 2.95 -0.61 9.48
N MET A 104 4.08 -0.64 8.77
CA MET A 104 4.37 -1.73 7.84
C MET A 104 4.57 -3.05 8.56
N THR A 105 5.28 -3.05 9.69
CA THR A 105 5.49 -4.24 10.54
C THR A 105 4.16 -4.86 10.97
N ALA A 106 3.18 -4.05 11.39
CA ALA A 106 1.83 -4.53 11.72
C ALA A 106 1.05 -4.95 10.46
N GLY A 107 1.11 -4.15 9.40
CA GLY A 107 0.31 -4.34 8.19
C GLY A 107 0.60 -5.65 7.45
N VAL A 108 1.87 -6.06 7.35
CA VAL A 108 2.26 -7.32 6.68
C VAL A 108 1.79 -8.56 7.44
N LEU A 109 1.49 -8.42 8.74
CA LEU A 109 1.03 -9.53 9.59
C LEU A 109 -0.50 -9.71 9.58
N VAL A 110 -1.27 -8.71 9.17
CA VAL A 110 -2.75 -8.79 9.11
C VAL A 110 -3.23 -9.98 8.28
N PRO A 111 -2.75 -10.23 7.05
CA PRO A 111 -3.17 -11.39 6.26
C PRO A 111 -2.84 -12.74 6.92
N GLN A 112 -1.74 -12.82 7.67
CA GLN A 112 -1.35 -14.03 8.39
C GLN A 112 -2.35 -14.34 9.50
N ILE A 113 -2.80 -13.32 10.24
CA ILE A 113 -3.80 -13.48 11.32
C ILE A 113 -5.16 -13.86 10.73
N VAL A 114 -5.55 -13.26 9.60
CA VAL A 114 -6.78 -13.65 8.87
C VAL A 114 -6.73 -15.12 8.52
N LYS A 115 -5.65 -15.61 7.93
CA LYS A 115 -5.46 -17.02 7.59
C LYS A 115 -5.49 -17.93 8.82
N ALA A 116 -4.80 -17.56 9.90
CA ALA A 116 -4.73 -18.33 11.14
C ALA A 116 -6.11 -18.51 11.79
N ASN A 117 -7.00 -17.55 11.63
CA ASN A 117 -8.37 -17.58 12.13
C ASN A 117 -9.38 -18.17 11.14
N ARG A 118 -8.93 -18.78 10.03
CA ARG A 118 -9.78 -19.26 8.93
C ARG A 118 -10.72 -18.16 8.41
N GLY A 119 -10.23 -16.92 8.38
CA GLY A 119 -10.99 -15.77 7.89
C GLY A 119 -11.33 -15.92 6.41
N THR A 120 -12.53 -15.48 6.05
CA THR A 120 -13.00 -15.45 4.67
C THR A 120 -12.49 -14.23 3.91
N GLY A 121 -12.74 -14.15 2.61
CA GLY A 121 -12.48 -12.95 1.82
C GLY A 121 -13.15 -11.69 2.37
N TRP A 122 -14.26 -11.84 3.09
CA TRP A 122 -14.95 -10.77 3.82
C TRP A 122 -14.08 -10.16 4.94
N TRP A 123 -13.32 -10.99 5.67
CA TRP A 123 -12.38 -10.49 6.68
C TRP A 123 -11.29 -9.62 6.04
N THR A 124 -10.75 -10.08 4.92
CA THR A 124 -9.76 -9.30 4.15
C THR A 124 -10.36 -8.00 3.66
N GLY A 125 -11.58 -8.04 3.13
CA GLY A 125 -12.31 -6.86 2.67
C GLY A 125 -12.53 -5.83 3.78
N LEU A 126 -12.97 -6.26 4.97
CA LEU A 126 -13.16 -5.37 6.13
C LEU A 126 -11.83 -4.76 6.60
N CYS A 127 -10.74 -5.53 6.60
CA CYS A 127 -9.42 -4.99 6.91
C CYS A 127 -8.97 -3.96 5.88
N THR A 128 -9.19 -4.21 4.58
CA THR A 128 -8.86 -3.29 3.49
C THR A 128 -9.68 -2.01 3.57
N MET A 129 -10.99 -2.12 3.85
CA MET A 129 -11.83 -0.95 4.14
C MET A 129 -11.34 -0.18 5.35
N GLY A 130 -10.87 -0.89 6.39
CA GLY A 130 -10.29 -0.28 7.58
C GLY A 130 -9.12 0.67 7.25
N PHE A 131 -8.25 0.33 6.29
CA PHE A 131 -7.19 1.23 5.83
C PHE A 131 -7.76 2.53 5.25
N GLY A 132 -8.75 2.43 4.36
CA GLY A 132 -9.39 3.60 3.75
C GLY A 132 -10.14 4.46 4.77
N LEU A 133 -10.88 3.82 5.68
CA LEU A 133 -11.58 4.50 6.77
C LEU A 133 -10.59 5.23 7.68
N GLY A 134 -9.50 4.57 8.07
CA GLY A 134 -8.44 5.19 8.87
C GLY A 134 -7.83 6.41 8.18
N ALA A 135 -7.60 6.32 6.87
CA ALA A 135 -7.10 7.45 6.08
C ALA A 135 -8.08 8.63 6.07
N ALA A 136 -9.36 8.36 5.85
CA ALA A 136 -10.40 9.37 5.87
C ALA A 136 -10.56 10.04 7.23
N LEU A 137 -10.59 9.23 8.31
CA LEU A 137 -10.67 9.74 9.68
C LEU A 137 -9.44 10.59 10.04
N GLY A 138 -8.23 10.14 9.68
CA GLY A 138 -7.00 10.89 9.93
C GLY A 138 -7.01 12.28 9.28
N ALA A 139 -7.38 12.35 8.01
CA ALA A 139 -7.45 13.62 7.29
C ALA A 139 -8.64 14.48 7.71
N GLY A 140 -9.83 13.87 7.87
CA GLY A 140 -11.07 14.63 8.13
C GLY A 140 -11.19 15.11 9.57
N LEU A 141 -10.62 14.39 10.54
CA LEU A 141 -10.73 14.77 11.96
C LEU A 141 -9.60 15.66 12.46
N VAL A 142 -8.53 15.90 11.66
CA VAL A 142 -7.40 16.69 12.16
C VAL A 142 -7.78 18.09 12.60
N GLN A 143 -8.59 18.82 11.80
CA GLN A 143 -9.03 20.16 12.12
C GLN A 143 -10.05 20.21 13.29
N PRO A 144 -11.10 19.37 13.33
CA PRO A 144 -11.97 19.26 14.49
C PRO A 144 -11.24 18.94 15.79
N LEU A 145 -10.23 18.03 15.73
CA LEU A 145 -9.42 17.68 16.90
C LEU A 145 -8.53 18.85 17.34
N GLU A 146 -7.91 19.55 16.39
CA GLU A 146 -7.11 20.75 16.68
C GLU A 146 -7.96 21.79 17.43
N GLN A 147 -9.16 22.06 16.94
CA GLN A 147 -10.11 22.99 17.59
C GLN A 147 -10.53 22.49 18.98
N ALA A 148 -10.84 21.20 19.11
CA ALA A 148 -11.22 20.60 20.39
C ALA A 148 -10.07 20.67 21.45
N PHE A 149 -8.82 20.65 20.98
CA PHE A 149 -7.64 20.85 21.84
C PHE A 149 -7.18 22.31 21.95
N GLY A 150 -8.08 23.28 21.69
CA GLY A 150 -7.79 24.70 21.83
C GLY A 150 -6.76 25.25 20.83
N GLY A 151 -6.70 24.71 19.63
CA GLY A 151 -5.75 25.10 18.56
C GLY A 151 -4.40 24.40 18.68
N ASN A 152 -4.28 23.36 19.52
CA ASN A 152 -3.03 22.62 19.69
C ASN A 152 -2.91 21.47 18.65
N LEU A 153 -2.23 21.74 17.54
CA LEU A 153 -1.99 20.77 16.47
C LEU A 153 -1.19 19.56 16.96
N ALA A 154 -0.21 19.75 17.85
CA ALA A 154 0.57 18.65 18.40
C ALA A 154 -0.32 17.62 19.13
N SER A 155 -1.28 18.08 19.92
CA SER A 155 -2.26 17.22 20.58
C SER A 155 -3.17 16.49 19.57
N ALA A 156 -3.59 17.16 18.49
CA ALA A 156 -4.39 16.57 17.43
C ALA A 156 -3.63 15.48 16.65
N LEU A 157 -2.31 15.60 16.54
CA LEU A 157 -1.45 14.56 15.94
C LEU A 157 -1.19 13.41 16.92
N ALA A 158 -1.02 13.70 18.21
CA ALA A 158 -0.69 12.70 19.24
C ALA A 158 -1.88 11.82 19.62
N VAL A 159 -3.12 12.31 19.53
CA VAL A 159 -4.33 11.59 19.99
C VAL A 159 -4.53 10.24 19.29
N TRP A 160 -4.00 10.07 18.09
CA TRP A 160 -4.03 8.80 17.36
C TRP A 160 -3.21 7.68 18.01
N ALA A 161 -2.40 8.01 19.03
CA ALA A 161 -1.79 7.00 19.90
C ALA A 161 -2.83 6.22 20.70
N VAL A 162 -3.97 6.83 21.06
CA VAL A 162 -5.02 6.19 21.88
C VAL A 162 -5.64 5.00 21.13
N PRO A 163 -6.18 5.13 19.90
CA PRO A 163 -6.69 3.98 19.16
C PRO A 163 -5.59 2.95 18.84
N ALA A 164 -4.31 3.33 18.69
CA ALA A 164 -3.21 2.38 18.53
C ALA A 164 -3.00 1.53 19.79
N LEU A 165 -3.07 2.13 20.99
CA LEU A 165 -3.01 1.42 22.27
C LEU A 165 -4.22 0.48 22.44
N ILE A 166 -5.42 0.93 22.10
CA ILE A 166 -6.63 0.09 22.11
C ILE A 166 -6.45 -1.10 21.15
N GLY A 167 -5.95 -0.88 19.93
CA GLY A 167 -5.66 -1.93 18.96
C GLY A 167 -4.64 -2.94 19.49
N ALA A 168 -3.56 -2.47 20.14
CA ALA A 168 -2.56 -3.31 20.77
C ALA A 168 -3.15 -4.19 21.88
N PHE A 169 -4.01 -3.63 22.71
CA PHE A 169 -4.71 -4.37 23.78
C PHE A 169 -5.66 -5.42 23.20
N LEU A 170 -6.49 -5.04 22.22
CA LEU A 170 -7.47 -5.95 21.61
C LEU A 170 -6.81 -7.13 20.91
N ILE A 171 -5.72 -6.90 20.16
CA ILE A 171 -5.03 -7.98 19.46
C ILE A 171 -4.37 -8.96 20.44
N GLN A 172 -3.86 -8.51 21.56
CA GLN A 172 -3.34 -9.37 22.62
C GLN A 172 -4.46 -10.21 23.28
N ARG A 173 -5.62 -9.59 23.53
CA ARG A 173 -6.77 -10.27 24.13
C ARG A 173 -7.47 -11.23 23.18
N SER A 174 -7.34 -11.03 21.87
CA SER A 174 -7.95 -11.91 20.86
C SER A 174 -7.33 -13.32 20.84
N GLY A 175 -6.34 -13.57 21.67
CA GLY A 175 -5.73 -14.88 21.87
C GLY A 175 -5.11 -15.41 20.57
N GLY A 176 -4.30 -14.58 19.93
CA GLY A 176 -3.48 -15.05 18.81
C GLY A 176 -2.71 -16.29 19.26
N ARG A 177 -3.27 -17.48 19.03
CA ARG A 177 -2.53 -18.72 19.21
C ARG A 177 -1.21 -18.55 18.52
N PRO A 178 -0.08 -18.90 19.16
CA PRO A 178 1.18 -18.95 18.47
C PRO A 178 0.95 -19.89 17.29
N THR A 179 0.65 -19.33 16.14
CA THR A 179 0.79 -20.09 14.92
C THR A 179 2.29 -20.25 14.80
N ALA A 180 2.78 -21.41 15.28
CA ALA A 180 4.11 -21.85 14.91
C ALA A 180 4.20 -21.54 13.42
N ALA A 181 5.18 -20.72 13.05
CA ALA A 181 5.52 -20.57 11.65
C ALA A 181 5.49 -21.97 11.09
N PRO A 182 4.89 -22.23 9.92
CA PRO A 182 5.16 -23.47 9.27
C PRO A 182 6.68 -23.54 9.19
N THR A 183 7.27 -24.43 9.97
CA THR A 183 8.64 -24.85 9.83
C THR A 183 8.66 -25.66 8.54
N THR A 184 8.60 -24.96 7.43
CA THR A 184 8.99 -25.48 6.14
C THR A 184 10.36 -24.90 5.81
N ALA A 185 11.30 -25.07 6.74
CA ALA A 185 12.49 -25.82 6.41
C ALA A 185 12.07 -27.31 6.33
N GLY A 186 11.10 -27.65 5.50
CA GLY A 186 11.01 -28.95 4.93
C GLY A 186 12.27 -29.08 4.10
N THR A 187 13.22 -29.82 4.62
CA THR A 187 14.23 -30.50 3.84
C THR A 187 13.47 -31.20 2.71
N VAL A 188 13.40 -30.56 1.55
CA VAL A 188 13.05 -31.22 0.31
C VAL A 188 14.26 -32.11 0.01
N THR A 189 14.20 -33.30 0.58
CA THR A 189 15.08 -34.39 0.20
C THR A 189 14.64 -34.82 -1.19
N GLY A 190 15.46 -34.49 -2.18
CA GLY A 190 15.47 -35.19 -3.47
C GLY A 190 14.49 -34.71 -4.52
N ALA A 191 14.77 -33.55 -5.09
CA ALA A 191 14.70 -33.23 -6.52
C ALA A 191 15.35 -31.84 -6.66
N THR A 192 16.37 -31.71 -7.45
CA THR A 192 16.94 -30.44 -7.87
C THR A 192 15.99 -29.77 -8.87
N ASP A 193 14.81 -29.35 -8.39
CA ASP A 193 13.90 -28.53 -9.17
C ASP A 193 14.59 -27.19 -9.36
N VAL A 194 14.93 -26.89 -10.61
CA VAL A 194 15.52 -25.63 -11.03
C VAL A 194 14.49 -24.53 -10.86
N VAL A 195 14.43 -23.97 -9.65
CA VAL A 195 13.52 -22.88 -9.31
C VAL A 195 13.86 -21.66 -10.15
N THR A 196 12.99 -21.28 -11.06
CA THR A 196 13.18 -20.05 -11.84
C THR A 196 13.01 -18.85 -10.91
N PRO A 197 14.08 -18.07 -10.65
CA PRO A 197 13.98 -16.94 -9.72
C PRO A 197 13.02 -15.87 -10.27
N LEU A 198 12.15 -15.32 -9.39
CA LEU A 198 11.16 -14.31 -9.77
C LEU A 198 11.77 -13.12 -10.54
N ARG A 199 13.01 -12.74 -10.18
CA ARG A 199 13.76 -11.65 -10.83
C ARG A 199 14.01 -11.87 -12.33
N LYS A 200 13.88 -13.09 -12.83
CA LYS A 200 13.99 -13.41 -14.26
C LYS A 200 12.63 -13.40 -14.98
N GLN A 201 11.53 -13.33 -14.26
CA GLN A 201 10.18 -13.41 -14.82
C GLN A 201 9.63 -12.01 -15.15
N ARG A 202 9.40 -11.73 -16.43
CA ARG A 202 8.89 -10.43 -16.90
C ARG A 202 7.54 -10.07 -16.28
N THR A 203 6.66 -11.05 -16.11
CA THR A 203 5.34 -10.84 -15.50
C THR A 203 5.47 -10.40 -14.04
N ALA A 204 6.41 -10.98 -13.26
CA ALA A 204 6.65 -10.57 -11.88
C ALA A 204 7.07 -9.10 -11.78
N TRP A 205 7.94 -8.65 -12.69
CA TRP A 205 8.34 -7.24 -12.75
C TRP A 205 7.22 -6.32 -13.23
N ALA A 206 6.38 -6.75 -14.19
CA ALA A 206 5.24 -5.95 -14.64
C ALA A 206 4.19 -5.77 -13.52
N VAL A 207 3.89 -6.82 -12.74
CA VAL A 207 3.02 -6.74 -11.56
C VAL A 207 3.63 -5.86 -10.49
N THR A 208 4.95 -5.98 -10.23
CA THR A 208 5.69 -5.14 -9.28
C THR A 208 5.67 -3.67 -9.70
N ALA A 209 5.90 -3.39 -10.98
CA ALA A 209 5.84 -2.04 -11.52
C ALA A 209 4.43 -1.44 -11.41
N PHE A 210 3.40 -2.23 -11.76
CA PHE A 210 2.00 -1.78 -11.59
C PHE A 210 1.69 -1.45 -10.14
N PHE A 211 2.06 -2.31 -9.20
CA PHE A 211 1.88 -2.05 -7.76
C PHE A 211 2.63 -0.81 -7.31
N GLY A 212 3.90 -0.68 -7.68
CA GLY A 212 4.77 0.41 -7.26
C GLY A 212 4.33 1.77 -7.81
N LEU A 213 4.01 1.85 -9.11
CA LEU A 213 3.50 3.08 -9.73
C LEU A 213 2.14 3.48 -9.16
N GLN A 214 1.23 2.50 -8.96
CA GLN A 214 -0.05 2.77 -8.32
C GLN A 214 0.12 3.32 -6.90
N ALA A 215 1.02 2.72 -6.11
CA ALA A 215 1.33 3.19 -4.76
C ALA A 215 2.05 4.56 -4.79
N MET A 216 2.92 4.82 -5.77
CA MET A 216 3.61 6.09 -5.96
C MET A 216 2.62 7.22 -6.20
N LEU A 217 1.67 7.05 -7.13
CA LEU A 217 0.56 7.99 -7.34
C LEU A 217 -0.26 8.21 -6.07
N TYR A 218 -0.66 7.12 -5.40
CA TYR A 218 -1.45 7.22 -4.17
C TYR A 218 -0.75 8.07 -3.11
N PHE A 219 0.52 7.81 -2.84
CA PHE A 219 1.25 8.54 -1.81
C PHE A 219 1.60 9.96 -2.23
N ALA A 220 1.88 10.23 -3.51
CA ALA A 220 2.04 11.59 -4.03
C ALA A 220 0.75 12.40 -3.83
N ILE A 221 -0.40 11.85 -4.25
CA ILE A 221 -1.71 12.51 -4.11
C ILE A 221 -2.01 12.75 -2.63
N THR A 222 -1.96 11.72 -1.79
CA THR A 222 -2.33 11.85 -0.38
C THR A 222 -1.42 12.76 0.41
N SER A 223 -0.16 12.91 0.02
CA SER A 223 0.77 13.84 0.68
C SER A 223 0.50 15.30 0.34
N TRP A 224 0.08 15.59 -0.89
CA TRP A 224 0.03 16.96 -1.37
C TRP A 224 -1.36 17.50 -1.68
N LEU A 225 -2.41 16.65 -1.69
CA LEU A 225 -3.77 17.06 -2.06
C LEU A 225 -4.33 18.19 -1.18
N ALA A 226 -4.09 18.13 0.13
CA ALA A 226 -4.55 19.18 1.04
C ALA A 226 -3.78 20.50 0.80
N VAL A 227 -2.46 20.44 0.58
CA VAL A 227 -1.63 21.61 0.25
C VAL A 227 -2.10 22.23 -1.08
N TYR A 228 -2.38 21.39 -2.08
CA TYR A 228 -2.96 21.82 -3.34
C TYR A 228 -4.32 22.51 -3.12
N GLY A 229 -5.21 21.92 -2.31
CA GLY A 229 -6.52 22.51 -2.00
C GLY A 229 -6.40 23.91 -1.40
N VAL A 230 -5.50 24.11 -0.44
CA VAL A 230 -5.22 25.43 0.15
C VAL A 230 -4.67 26.41 -0.89
N SER A 231 -3.76 25.97 -1.77
CA SER A 231 -3.22 26.81 -2.85
C SER A 231 -4.29 27.25 -3.87
N ARG A 232 -5.40 26.50 -3.96
CA ARG A 232 -6.57 26.85 -4.78
C ARG A 232 -7.56 27.77 -4.08
N GLY A 233 -7.31 28.14 -2.81
CA GLY A 233 -8.16 29.04 -2.02
C GLY A 233 -9.14 28.34 -1.07
N LEU A 234 -9.05 27.02 -0.90
CA LEU A 234 -9.83 26.33 0.13
C LEU A 234 -9.32 26.68 1.53
N ALA A 235 -10.24 26.80 2.49
CA ALA A 235 -9.86 26.85 3.89
C ALA A 235 -9.13 25.56 4.30
N GLN A 236 -8.29 25.61 5.35
CA GLN A 236 -7.50 24.47 5.82
C GLN A 236 -8.39 23.26 6.17
N ALA A 237 -9.56 23.52 6.79
CA ALA A 237 -10.51 22.46 7.13
C ALA A 237 -11.09 21.79 5.88
N ASP A 238 -11.45 22.57 4.85
CA ASP A 238 -12.02 22.06 3.59
C ASP A 238 -10.97 21.28 2.80
N ALA A 239 -9.71 21.72 2.82
CA ALA A 239 -8.61 21.02 2.17
C ALA A 239 -8.32 19.66 2.86
N ALA A 240 -8.40 19.60 4.19
CA ALA A 240 -8.30 18.33 4.93
C ALA A 240 -9.52 17.43 4.66
N ALA A 241 -10.73 18.01 4.58
CA ALA A 241 -11.95 17.29 4.21
C ALA A 241 -11.89 16.75 2.77
N LEU A 242 -11.27 17.48 1.85
CA LEU A 242 -11.05 17.04 0.46
C LEU A 242 -10.18 15.77 0.41
N LEU A 243 -9.12 15.70 1.21
CA LEU A 243 -8.29 14.51 1.35
C LEU A 243 -9.05 13.35 1.99
N ALA A 244 -9.88 13.61 3.00
CA ALA A 244 -10.75 12.61 3.59
C ALA A 244 -11.76 12.06 2.56
N TRP A 245 -12.36 12.94 1.77
CA TRP A 245 -13.29 12.59 0.70
C TRP A 245 -12.65 11.73 -0.38
N PHE A 246 -11.42 12.04 -0.81
CA PHE A 246 -10.64 11.21 -1.71
C PHE A 246 -10.58 9.74 -1.23
N SER A 247 -10.34 9.53 0.06
CA SER A 247 -10.26 8.19 0.64
C SER A 247 -11.63 7.52 0.78
N LEU A 248 -12.65 8.26 1.22
CA LEU A 248 -14.01 7.73 1.42
C LEU A 248 -14.69 7.34 0.10
N ALA A 249 -14.61 8.20 -0.91
CA ALA A 249 -15.20 7.96 -2.22
C ALA A 249 -14.66 6.69 -2.87
N GLY A 250 -13.40 6.34 -2.57
CA GLY A 250 -12.75 5.17 -3.12
C GLY A 250 -13.11 3.84 -2.44
N LEU A 251 -13.73 3.83 -1.25
CA LEU A 251 -13.98 2.60 -0.50
C LEU A 251 -14.74 1.52 -1.28
N PRO A 252 -15.86 1.82 -1.95
CA PRO A 252 -16.59 0.82 -2.73
C PRO A 252 -15.76 0.26 -3.89
N ALA A 253 -14.98 1.12 -4.54
CA ALA A 253 -14.17 0.73 -5.69
C ALA A 253 -13.02 -0.22 -5.29
N SER A 254 -12.40 -0.01 -4.12
CA SER A 254 -11.36 -0.89 -3.60
C SER A 254 -11.85 -2.32 -3.33
N LEU A 255 -13.14 -2.48 -3.00
CA LEU A 255 -13.78 -3.79 -2.81
C LEU A 255 -14.20 -4.42 -4.12
N LEU A 256 -14.78 -3.62 -5.04
CA LEU A 256 -15.34 -4.13 -6.29
C LEU A 256 -14.25 -4.48 -7.33
N ALA A 257 -13.15 -3.75 -7.36
CA ALA A 257 -12.10 -3.96 -8.36
C ALA A 257 -11.51 -5.38 -8.34
N PRO A 258 -11.16 -6.00 -7.19
CA PRO A 258 -10.71 -7.39 -7.15
C PRO A 258 -11.74 -8.39 -7.65
N VAL A 259 -13.04 -8.16 -7.36
CA VAL A 259 -14.13 -9.03 -7.81
C VAL A 259 -14.29 -8.98 -9.33
N LEU A 260 -14.22 -7.77 -9.89
CA LEU A 260 -14.30 -7.55 -11.34
C LEU A 260 -13.07 -8.09 -12.06
N ALA A 261 -11.89 -7.99 -11.45
CA ALA A 261 -10.64 -8.53 -11.99
C ALA A 261 -10.66 -10.06 -12.15
N GLY A 262 -11.49 -10.77 -11.40
CA GLY A 262 -11.70 -12.21 -11.57
C GLY A 262 -12.34 -12.59 -12.92
N ARG A 263 -12.86 -11.62 -13.69
CA ARG A 263 -13.45 -11.84 -15.03
C ARG A 263 -12.44 -11.47 -16.10
N PRO A 264 -11.93 -12.44 -16.91
CA PRO A 264 -10.83 -12.18 -17.86
C PRO A 264 -11.11 -11.07 -18.88
N GLY A 265 -12.37 -10.96 -19.35
CA GLY A 265 -12.78 -9.90 -20.28
C GLY A 265 -12.69 -8.51 -19.65
N ILE A 266 -13.13 -8.37 -18.41
CA ILE A 266 -13.07 -7.11 -17.67
C ILE A 266 -11.62 -6.77 -17.33
N LEU A 267 -10.84 -7.75 -16.86
CA LEU A 267 -9.43 -7.56 -16.50
C LEU A 267 -8.61 -6.97 -17.65
N ARG A 268 -8.86 -7.44 -18.89
CA ARG A 268 -8.15 -6.96 -20.10
C ARG A 268 -8.34 -5.46 -20.35
N ILE A 269 -9.50 -4.93 -20.03
CA ILE A 269 -9.82 -3.51 -20.19
C ILE A 269 -9.40 -2.73 -18.94
N MET A 270 -9.67 -3.29 -17.78
CA MET A 270 -9.48 -2.61 -16.50
C MET A 270 -7.99 -2.38 -16.17
N ALA A 271 -7.09 -3.34 -16.50
CA ALA A 271 -5.68 -3.22 -16.15
C ALA A 271 -4.98 -2.02 -16.81
N PRO A 272 -5.08 -1.79 -18.12
CA PRO A 272 -4.59 -0.55 -18.73
C PRO A 272 -5.55 0.64 -18.51
N GLY A 273 -6.87 0.41 -18.50
CA GLY A 273 -7.87 1.46 -18.42
C GLY A 273 -7.81 2.25 -17.11
N LEU A 274 -7.49 1.61 -15.98
CA LEU A 274 -7.37 2.32 -14.70
C LEU A 274 -6.24 3.36 -14.71
N GLY A 275 -5.08 3.05 -15.28
CA GLY A 275 -4.00 4.03 -15.41
C GLY A 275 -4.43 5.26 -16.22
N LEU A 276 -5.09 5.04 -17.37
CA LEU A 276 -5.61 6.14 -18.19
C LEU A 276 -6.71 6.94 -17.47
N SER A 277 -7.59 6.25 -16.72
CA SER A 277 -8.62 6.91 -15.92
C SER A 277 -8.02 7.75 -14.80
N VAL A 278 -6.95 7.29 -14.15
CA VAL A 278 -6.22 8.09 -13.15
C VAL A 278 -5.58 9.30 -13.79
N ALA A 279 -4.94 9.16 -14.96
CA ALA A 279 -4.36 10.30 -15.69
C ALA A 279 -5.43 11.35 -16.02
N ALA A 280 -6.57 10.92 -16.57
CA ALA A 280 -7.70 11.82 -16.87
C ALA A 280 -8.26 12.49 -15.61
N ALA A 281 -8.41 11.73 -14.51
CA ALA A 281 -8.92 12.28 -13.25
C ALA A 281 -7.95 13.29 -12.61
N LEU A 282 -6.62 13.06 -12.68
CA LEU A 282 -5.61 14.02 -12.23
C LEU A 282 -5.70 15.35 -13.00
N LEU A 283 -5.79 15.27 -14.33
CA LEU A 283 -5.97 16.46 -15.16
C LEU A 283 -7.32 17.11 -14.90
N GLY A 284 -8.37 16.31 -14.66
CA GLY A 284 -9.69 16.80 -14.22
C GLY A 284 -9.61 17.60 -12.92
N VAL A 285 -8.87 17.12 -11.91
CA VAL A 285 -8.64 17.86 -10.65
C VAL A 285 -7.89 19.16 -10.89
N LEU A 286 -6.85 19.15 -11.74
CA LEU A 286 -6.08 20.35 -12.07
C LEU A 286 -6.93 21.42 -12.74
N MET A 287 -7.80 21.01 -13.67
CA MET A 287 -8.61 21.92 -14.52
C MET A 287 -9.95 22.30 -13.90
N ALA A 288 -10.43 21.57 -12.91
CA ALA A 288 -11.72 21.80 -12.28
C ALA A 288 -11.76 23.19 -11.61
N PRO A 289 -12.85 23.95 -11.76
CA PRO A 289 -13.10 25.14 -10.94
C PRO A 289 -13.29 24.74 -9.47
N LEU A 290 -13.20 25.70 -8.56
CA LEU A 290 -13.18 25.43 -7.12
C LEU A 290 -14.43 24.69 -6.64
N GLU A 291 -15.60 25.04 -7.22
CA GLU A 291 -16.90 24.46 -6.87
C GLU A 291 -16.99 22.97 -7.22
N LEU A 292 -16.23 22.51 -8.22
CA LEU A 292 -16.21 21.11 -8.67
C LEU A 292 -15.02 20.30 -8.10
N GLN A 293 -14.18 20.89 -7.24
CA GLN A 293 -13.00 20.22 -6.70
C GLN A 293 -13.37 18.93 -5.93
N PHE A 294 -14.42 18.97 -5.11
CA PHE A 294 -14.87 17.78 -4.38
C PHE A 294 -15.35 16.66 -5.33
N LEU A 295 -16.06 17.01 -6.40
CA LEU A 295 -16.48 16.04 -7.41
C LEU A 295 -15.27 15.43 -8.13
N ALA A 296 -14.35 16.26 -8.63
CA ALA A 296 -13.17 15.83 -9.35
C ALA A 296 -12.25 14.93 -8.48
N VAL A 297 -12.05 15.33 -7.23
CA VAL A 297 -11.26 14.54 -6.27
C VAL A 297 -11.98 13.26 -5.86
N GLY A 298 -13.32 13.26 -5.77
CA GLY A 298 -14.10 12.04 -5.54
C GLY A 298 -13.90 11.02 -6.67
N VAL A 299 -13.95 11.47 -7.94
CA VAL A 299 -13.67 10.63 -9.11
C VAL A 299 -12.23 10.10 -9.05
N LEU A 300 -11.26 10.96 -8.74
CA LEU A 300 -9.86 10.53 -8.57
C LEU A 300 -9.73 9.49 -7.47
N GLY A 301 -10.41 9.63 -6.33
CA GLY A 301 -10.43 8.68 -5.23
C GLY A 301 -10.98 7.32 -5.64
N ILE A 302 -12.06 7.30 -6.41
CA ILE A 302 -12.67 6.06 -6.93
C ILE A 302 -11.69 5.31 -7.83
N VAL A 303 -11.11 5.97 -8.85
CA VAL A 303 -10.23 5.29 -9.81
C VAL A 303 -8.90 4.88 -9.18
N GLN A 304 -8.38 5.68 -8.25
CA GLN A 304 -7.14 5.38 -7.53
C GLN A 304 -7.32 4.18 -6.58
N SER A 305 -8.43 4.11 -5.87
CA SER A 305 -8.74 2.99 -4.98
C SER A 305 -9.04 1.71 -5.75
N ALA A 306 -9.69 1.80 -6.91
CA ALA A 306 -9.85 0.67 -7.83
C ALA A 306 -8.49 0.15 -8.32
N GLY A 307 -7.55 1.05 -8.62
CA GLY A 307 -6.16 0.72 -8.98
C GLY A 307 -5.45 -0.08 -7.89
N PHE A 308 -5.59 0.32 -6.63
CA PHE A 308 -5.03 -0.42 -5.49
C PHE A 308 -5.65 -1.81 -5.34
N GLY A 309 -6.99 -1.90 -5.42
CA GLY A 309 -7.70 -3.18 -5.39
C GLY A 309 -7.24 -4.12 -6.51
N LEU A 310 -7.06 -3.58 -7.73
CA LEU A 310 -6.54 -4.35 -8.86
C LEU A 310 -5.07 -4.77 -8.64
N ALA A 311 -4.21 -3.90 -8.10
CA ALA A 311 -2.81 -4.22 -7.82
C ALA A 311 -2.69 -5.43 -6.89
N MET A 312 -3.50 -5.47 -5.83
CA MET A 312 -3.58 -6.61 -4.90
C MET A 312 -4.15 -7.86 -5.57
N ALA A 313 -5.16 -7.71 -6.43
CA ALA A 313 -5.74 -8.82 -7.17
C ALA A 313 -4.76 -9.43 -8.17
N LEU A 314 -3.97 -8.62 -8.87
CA LEU A 314 -2.97 -9.07 -9.84
C LEU A 314 -1.92 -9.98 -9.20
N VAL A 315 -1.50 -9.72 -7.96
CA VAL A 315 -0.58 -10.60 -7.23
C VAL A 315 -1.14 -12.02 -7.13
N VAL A 316 -2.44 -12.15 -6.87
CA VAL A 316 -3.10 -13.46 -6.73
C VAL A 316 -3.39 -14.08 -8.10
N ILE A 317 -3.98 -13.31 -9.03
CA ILE A 317 -4.43 -13.79 -10.34
C ILE A 317 -3.25 -14.20 -11.23
N ARG A 318 -2.09 -13.53 -11.08
CA ARG A 318 -0.90 -13.78 -11.90
C ARG A 318 0.07 -14.79 -11.30
N SER A 319 -0.26 -15.42 -10.19
CA SER A 319 0.50 -16.48 -9.54
C SER A 319 -0.14 -17.84 -9.80
N ASP A 320 0.68 -18.86 -10.04
CA ASP A 320 0.25 -20.25 -10.27
C ASP A 320 -0.15 -20.98 -8.98
N GLY A 321 0.36 -20.53 -7.82
CA GLY A 321 0.10 -21.17 -6.54
C GLY A 321 0.30 -20.26 -5.32
N PRO A 322 0.00 -20.75 -4.09
CA PRO A 322 0.12 -19.94 -2.88
C PRO A 322 1.54 -19.48 -2.58
N GLN A 323 2.55 -20.29 -2.89
CA GLN A 323 3.96 -19.95 -2.66
C GLN A 323 4.44 -18.84 -3.60
N SER A 324 4.13 -18.96 -4.91
CA SER A 324 4.44 -17.94 -5.92
C SER A 324 3.71 -16.63 -5.61
N ALA A 325 2.44 -16.70 -5.17
CA ALA A 325 1.68 -15.52 -4.72
C ALA A 325 2.35 -14.82 -3.53
N GLY A 326 2.80 -15.58 -2.52
CA GLY A 326 3.48 -15.04 -1.37
C GLY A 326 4.81 -14.35 -1.74
N ARG A 327 5.62 -14.98 -2.59
CA ARG A 327 6.89 -14.41 -3.07
C ARG A 327 6.68 -13.20 -3.98
N LEU A 328 5.69 -13.26 -4.89
CA LEU A 328 5.32 -12.13 -5.75
C LEU A 328 4.80 -10.95 -4.92
N SER A 329 3.99 -11.22 -3.88
CA SER A 329 3.52 -10.21 -2.93
C SER A 329 4.68 -9.53 -2.22
N ALA A 330 5.63 -10.30 -1.69
CA ALA A 330 6.82 -9.76 -1.02
C ALA A 330 7.67 -8.90 -1.96
N MET A 331 7.88 -9.36 -3.21
CA MET A 331 8.59 -8.61 -4.24
C MET A 331 7.85 -7.31 -4.59
N SER A 332 6.54 -7.39 -4.86
CA SER A 332 5.74 -6.24 -5.28
C SER A 332 5.62 -5.18 -4.18
N GLN A 333 5.47 -5.59 -2.93
CA GLN A 333 5.40 -4.65 -1.80
C GLN A 333 6.77 -4.08 -1.46
N GLY A 334 7.83 -4.88 -1.40
CA GLY A 334 9.17 -4.41 -1.08
C GLY A 334 9.70 -3.41 -2.11
N PHE A 335 9.85 -3.84 -3.36
CA PHE A 335 10.31 -2.96 -4.44
C PHE A 335 9.28 -1.89 -4.80
N GLY A 336 7.98 -2.23 -4.73
CA GLY A 336 6.90 -1.30 -5.05
C GLY A 336 6.85 -0.12 -4.08
N PHE A 337 6.96 -0.34 -2.77
CA PHE A 337 6.99 0.77 -1.80
C PHE A 337 8.31 1.54 -1.83
N ALA A 338 9.44 0.90 -2.14
CA ALA A 338 10.68 1.63 -2.39
C ALA A 338 10.53 2.59 -3.58
N LEU A 339 9.94 2.14 -4.70
CA LEU A 339 9.60 3.01 -5.83
C LEU A 339 8.58 4.08 -5.43
N ALA A 340 7.54 3.70 -4.71
CA ALA A 340 6.45 4.60 -4.30
C ALA A 340 6.93 5.77 -3.43
N SER A 341 8.04 5.62 -2.71
CA SER A 341 8.62 6.70 -1.90
C SER A 341 9.09 7.90 -2.74
N LEU A 342 9.37 7.68 -4.03
CA LEU A 342 9.75 8.76 -4.96
C LEU A 342 8.57 9.67 -5.31
N GLY A 343 7.32 9.21 -5.15
CA GLY A 343 6.13 9.98 -5.51
C GLY A 343 5.99 11.29 -4.72
N PRO A 344 5.85 11.23 -3.38
CA PRO A 344 5.76 12.44 -2.55
C PRO A 344 6.98 13.35 -2.69
N LEU A 345 8.18 12.76 -2.77
CA LEU A 345 9.41 13.50 -2.95
C LEU A 345 9.42 14.24 -4.29
N GLY A 346 9.20 13.53 -5.40
CA GLY A 346 9.21 14.08 -6.75
C GLY A 346 8.15 15.17 -6.93
N ALA A 347 6.92 14.92 -6.45
CA ALA A 347 5.83 15.90 -6.50
C ALA A 347 6.19 17.19 -5.73
N GLY A 348 6.75 17.05 -4.53
CA GLY A 348 7.15 18.22 -3.74
C GLY A 348 8.33 18.98 -4.33
N VAL A 349 9.33 18.29 -4.85
CA VAL A 349 10.48 18.90 -5.54
C VAL A 349 10.03 19.66 -6.79
N LEU A 350 9.17 19.04 -7.62
CA LEU A 350 8.62 19.71 -8.81
C LEU A 350 7.85 20.98 -8.42
N HIS A 351 7.01 20.91 -7.39
CA HIS A 351 6.29 22.07 -6.89
C HIS A 351 7.23 23.17 -6.41
N THR A 352 8.28 22.83 -5.66
CA THR A 352 9.24 23.79 -5.12
C THR A 352 10.03 24.49 -6.24
N ILE A 353 10.45 23.76 -7.27
CA ILE A 353 11.23 24.31 -8.39
C ILE A 353 10.36 25.20 -9.30
N THR A 354 9.11 24.81 -9.54
CA THR A 354 8.23 25.48 -10.50
C THR A 354 7.34 26.55 -9.88
N GLY A 355 7.24 26.60 -8.56
CA GLY A 355 6.34 27.48 -7.83
C GLY A 355 4.85 27.23 -8.06
N GLY A 356 4.49 26.08 -8.69
CA GLY A 356 3.11 25.78 -9.04
C GLY A 356 2.81 24.29 -9.16
N TRP A 357 1.53 23.94 -9.22
CA TRP A 357 1.08 22.54 -9.24
C TRP A 357 0.91 21.96 -10.66
N ALA A 358 0.85 22.81 -11.69
CA ALA A 358 0.53 22.35 -13.05
C ALA A 358 1.50 21.27 -13.53
N LEU A 359 2.82 21.52 -13.46
CA LEU A 359 3.82 20.55 -13.89
C LEU A 359 3.77 19.26 -13.04
N THR A 360 3.51 19.38 -11.73
CA THR A 360 3.35 18.23 -10.82
C THR A 360 2.21 17.34 -11.27
N PHE A 361 1.03 17.90 -11.57
CA PHE A 361 -0.12 17.11 -12.04
C PHE A 361 0.13 16.50 -13.42
N TRP A 362 0.78 17.20 -14.33
CA TRP A 362 1.18 16.64 -15.63
C TRP A 362 2.17 15.49 -15.48
N ALA A 363 3.14 15.60 -14.58
CA ALA A 363 4.10 14.54 -14.31
C ALA A 363 3.41 13.29 -13.71
N LEU A 364 2.49 13.47 -12.75
CA LEU A 364 1.69 12.39 -12.19
C LEU A 364 0.74 11.76 -13.24
N ALA A 365 0.18 12.56 -14.14
CA ALA A 365 -0.63 12.05 -15.24
C ALA A 365 0.21 11.23 -16.23
N ALA A 366 1.42 11.67 -16.54
CA ALA A 366 2.37 10.89 -17.35
C ALA A 366 2.77 9.57 -16.67
N GLU A 367 3.02 9.60 -15.36
CA GLU A 367 3.25 8.39 -14.56
C GLU A 367 2.04 7.44 -14.62
N ALA A 368 0.81 7.95 -14.56
CA ALA A 368 -0.40 7.15 -14.67
C ALA A 368 -0.55 6.49 -16.07
N VAL A 369 -0.04 7.13 -17.12
CA VAL A 369 0.06 6.50 -18.46
C VAL A 369 1.08 5.36 -18.45
N VAL A 370 2.22 5.52 -17.76
CA VAL A 370 3.19 4.42 -17.57
C VAL A 370 2.57 3.28 -16.76
N LEU A 371 1.76 3.60 -15.73
CA LEU A 371 0.97 2.61 -14.98
C LEU A 371 0.04 1.82 -15.91
N ALA A 372 -0.63 2.46 -16.87
CA ALA A 372 -1.46 1.78 -17.85
C ALA A 372 -0.66 0.78 -18.69
N GLY A 373 0.55 1.16 -19.11
CA GLY A 373 1.51 0.28 -19.79
C GLY A 373 1.91 -0.91 -18.91
N ALA A 374 2.26 -0.68 -17.65
CA ALA A 374 2.58 -1.75 -16.70
C ALA A 374 1.40 -2.73 -16.53
N GLY A 375 0.17 -2.22 -16.42
CA GLY A 375 -1.06 -3.03 -16.37
C GLY A 375 -1.26 -3.90 -17.60
N PHE A 376 -1.03 -3.33 -18.78
CA PHE A 376 -1.10 -4.07 -20.05
C PHE A 376 -0.11 -5.24 -20.13
N PHE A 377 1.15 -5.03 -19.70
CA PHE A 377 2.15 -6.09 -19.68
C PHE A 377 1.90 -7.11 -18.55
N ALA A 378 1.40 -6.68 -17.39
CA ALA A 378 1.12 -7.57 -16.26
C ALA A 378 0.09 -8.66 -16.59
N ILE A 379 -0.87 -8.39 -17.49
CA ILE A 379 -1.92 -9.35 -17.86
C ILE A 379 -1.59 -10.23 -19.07
N ARG A 380 -0.55 -9.90 -19.84
CA ARG A 380 -0.22 -10.60 -21.10
C ARG A 380 0.84 -11.70 -20.96
N GLY A 381 1.69 -11.64 -19.94
CA GLY A 381 2.75 -12.64 -19.73
C GLY A 381 2.21 -13.99 -19.21
N PRO A 382 3.06 -15.02 -19.11
CA PRO A 382 2.73 -16.26 -18.41
C PRO A 382 2.46 -16.02 -16.93
N LEU A 383 1.82 -16.98 -16.26
CA LEU A 383 1.70 -16.94 -14.81
C LEU A 383 3.08 -16.97 -14.15
N VAL A 384 3.19 -16.31 -13.02
CA VAL A 384 4.41 -16.36 -12.21
C VAL A 384 4.47 -17.71 -11.52
N SER A 385 5.46 -18.50 -11.88
CA SER A 385 5.71 -19.84 -11.35
C SER A 385 7.07 -19.90 -10.65
N LEU A 386 7.16 -20.79 -9.68
CA LEU A 386 8.42 -21.15 -9.02
C LEU A 386 9.00 -22.45 -9.58
N GLU A 387 8.22 -23.22 -10.32
CA GLU A 387 8.64 -24.43 -10.99
C GLU A 387 9.29 -24.12 -12.33
N ALA A 388 10.38 -24.80 -12.68
CA ALA A 388 10.95 -24.74 -14.00
C ALA A 388 9.93 -25.32 -15.00
N THR A 389 9.77 -24.69 -16.14
CA THR A 389 8.89 -25.14 -17.20
C THR A 389 9.39 -26.48 -17.74
N GLU A 390 8.98 -27.60 -17.14
CA GLU A 390 9.15 -28.95 -17.74
C GLU A 390 8.40 -29.13 -19.06
N SER A 391 7.63 -28.13 -19.47
CA SER A 391 6.78 -28.21 -20.67
C SER A 391 7.53 -28.15 -22.00
N ALA A 392 8.81 -27.78 -22.03
CA ALA A 392 9.59 -27.77 -23.25
C ALA A 392 10.29 -29.11 -23.56
N GLU A 393 10.50 -29.94 -22.52
CA GLU A 393 11.22 -31.21 -22.69
C GLU A 393 10.29 -32.40 -22.96
N ARG A 394 9.01 -32.32 -22.55
CA ARG A 394 7.98 -33.30 -22.90
C ARG A 394 7.43 -33.17 -24.31
N ALA A 395 7.73 -32.11 -25.04
CA ALA A 395 7.32 -31.90 -26.44
C ALA A 395 8.35 -32.38 -27.43
N ALA A 396 9.49 -32.93 -27.05
CA ALA A 396 10.40 -33.63 -27.95
C ALA A 396 9.82 -35.01 -28.28
N PRO A 397 9.60 -35.35 -29.56
CA PRO A 397 9.14 -36.68 -29.93
C PRO A 397 10.18 -37.70 -29.48
N PRO A 398 9.78 -38.92 -29.04
CA PRO A 398 10.75 -39.95 -28.70
C PRO A 398 11.57 -40.30 -29.93
N GLU A 399 12.88 -40.08 -29.83
CA GLU A 399 13.86 -40.46 -30.82
C GLU A 399 13.69 -41.94 -31.07
N GLN A 400 13.30 -42.28 -32.32
CA GLN A 400 13.10 -43.67 -32.75
C GLN A 400 14.40 -44.46 -32.54
N ALA A 401 14.43 -45.32 -31.53
CA ALA A 401 15.48 -46.28 -31.32
C ALA A 401 15.50 -47.23 -32.53
N THR A 402 16.37 -46.94 -33.47
CA THR A 402 16.71 -47.85 -34.61
C THR A 402 17.38 -49.08 -34.02
N THR A 403 16.58 -50.13 -33.83
CA THR A 403 17.06 -51.46 -33.48
C THR A 403 17.84 -52.02 -34.69
N LYS A 404 19.18 -51.96 -34.69
CA LYS A 404 20.00 -52.76 -35.57
C LYS A 404 19.91 -54.21 -35.15
N ALA A 405 19.09 -55.00 -35.84
CA ALA A 405 19.12 -56.44 -35.79
C ALA A 405 20.47 -56.92 -36.34
N THR A 406 21.32 -57.43 -35.46
CA THR A 406 22.53 -58.19 -35.85
C THR A 406 22.11 -59.62 -36.13
N VAL A 407 22.13 -59.95 -37.43
CA VAL A 407 22.06 -61.37 -37.89
C VAL A 407 23.42 -62.00 -37.63
N VAL A 408 23.46 -63.01 -36.78
CA VAL A 408 24.63 -63.91 -36.65
C VAL A 408 24.22 -65.24 -37.27
N ARG A 409 25.03 -65.68 -38.23
CA ARG A 409 25.09 -67.06 -38.76
C ARG A 409 25.69 -68.00 -37.76
#